data_6f2ad23cfda71e7744f11529bae2def2
#
_entry.id   6f2ad23cfda71e7744f11529bae2def2
#
_cell.length_a   1.000
_cell.length_b   1.000
_cell.length_c   1.000
_cell.angle_alpha   90.00
_cell.angle_beta   90.00
_cell.angle_gamma   90.00
#
_symmetry.space_group_name_H-M   'P 1'
#
loop_
_entity.id
_entity.type
_entity.pdbx_description
1 polymer ?
#
loop_
_entity_poly.entity_id
_entity_poly.type
_entity_poly.pdbx_seq_one_letter_code
_entity_poly.pdbx_strand_id
1 'polypeptide(L)'
;MKKVMIFDLDGTVVNSEWRTPRKRNGSIDIEKWVGLSTPNNIAKDKLLPLAKVMKKAVASKDFVIVATARIFTDADRKFLSDNSISPNIIISRSNNEQNKPDAELKWNKLNRLFNLKQFKNVPKVMFEDNGSVLSKMRENGIVALNSLKVNKRLA
;
A
#
# COMPACT_ATOMS: atom_id res chain seq x y z
N MET A 1 16.77 13.49 -1.33
CA MET A 1 15.43 13.02 -0.87
C MET A 1 14.65 14.20 -0.36
N LYS A 2 13.55 14.55 -1.02
CA LYS A 2 12.70 15.68 -0.64
C LYS A 2 11.64 15.28 0.38
N LYS A 3 11.00 14.14 0.17
CA LYS A 3 9.96 13.57 1.03
C LYS A 3 9.86 12.06 0.86
N VAL A 4 9.18 11.42 1.81
CA VAL A 4 8.82 10.02 1.75
C VAL A 4 7.34 9.93 1.40
N MET A 5 7.03 9.17 0.35
CA MET A 5 5.67 8.90 -0.09
C MET A 5 5.36 7.44 0.09
N ILE A 6 4.33 7.15 0.87
CA ILE A 6 3.94 5.80 1.24
C ILE A 6 2.60 5.49 0.60
N PHE A 7 2.53 4.39 -0.14
CA PHE A 7 1.30 3.97 -0.83
C PHE A 7 0.90 2.58 -0.36
N ASP A 8 -0.31 2.45 0.14
CA ASP A 8 -0.97 1.15 0.21
C ASP A 8 -1.20 0.63 -1.21
N LEU A 9 -1.43 -0.65 -1.38
CA LEU A 9 -1.52 -1.26 -2.71
C LEU A 9 -2.99 -1.45 -3.12
N ASP A 10 -3.67 -2.44 -2.55
CA ASP A 10 -5.06 -2.75 -2.91
C ASP A 10 -6.01 -1.65 -2.43
N GLY A 11 -6.84 -1.12 -3.33
CA GLY A 11 -7.75 -0.01 -3.03
C GLY A 11 -7.09 1.36 -3.03
N THR A 12 -5.79 1.45 -3.25
CA THR A 12 -5.04 2.71 -3.30
C THR A 12 -4.41 2.94 -4.67
N VAL A 13 -3.50 2.08 -5.09
CA VAL A 13 -2.83 2.13 -6.40
C VAL A 13 -3.43 1.13 -7.38
N VAL A 14 -3.91 0.00 -6.86
CA VAL A 14 -4.42 -1.12 -7.64
C VAL A 14 -5.90 -1.36 -7.32
N ASN A 15 -6.70 -1.46 -8.36
CA ASN A 15 -8.09 -1.89 -8.24
C ASN A 15 -8.15 -3.41 -8.40
N SER A 16 -8.27 -4.10 -7.27
CA SER A 16 -8.45 -5.55 -7.19
C SER A 16 -9.85 -5.94 -6.69
N GLU A 17 -10.78 -5.00 -6.61
CA GLU A 17 -12.12 -5.22 -6.06
C GLU A 17 -12.91 -6.28 -6.83
N TRP A 18 -12.70 -6.37 -8.14
CA TRP A 18 -13.38 -7.36 -8.99
C TRP A 18 -13.14 -8.82 -8.57
N ARG A 19 -12.02 -9.10 -7.90
CA ARG A 19 -11.66 -10.43 -7.40
C ARG A 19 -11.67 -10.53 -5.87
N THR A 20 -12.15 -9.50 -5.17
CA THR A 20 -12.15 -9.46 -3.71
C THR A 20 -13.48 -9.99 -3.18
N PRO A 21 -13.51 -11.22 -2.63
CA PRO A 21 -14.74 -11.79 -2.08
C PRO A 21 -15.07 -11.14 -0.75
N ARG A 22 -16.35 -10.81 -0.56
CA ARG A 22 -16.82 -10.19 0.69
C ARG A 22 -17.81 -11.06 1.40
N LYS A 23 -17.76 -11.04 2.72
CA LYS A 23 -18.75 -11.65 3.59
C LYS A 23 -20.00 -10.76 3.64
N ARG A 24 -21.10 -11.28 4.22
CA ARG A 24 -22.35 -10.51 4.38
C ARG A 24 -22.15 -9.18 5.09
N ASN A 25 -21.23 -9.10 6.06
CA ASN A 25 -20.93 -7.88 6.81
C ASN A 25 -20.03 -6.88 6.06
N GLY A 26 -19.68 -7.16 4.80
CA GLY A 26 -18.83 -6.29 3.98
C GLY A 26 -17.33 -6.51 4.16
N SER A 27 -16.90 -7.29 5.14
CA SER A 27 -15.48 -7.59 5.32
C SER A 27 -14.97 -8.56 4.25
N ILE A 28 -13.66 -8.51 3.98
CA ILE A 28 -13.03 -9.41 3.02
C ILE A 28 -13.03 -10.84 3.56
N ASP A 29 -13.44 -11.80 2.74
CA ASP A 29 -13.27 -13.21 3.02
C ASP A 29 -11.83 -13.60 2.66
N ILE A 30 -10.95 -13.55 3.65
CA ILE A 30 -9.50 -13.71 3.47
C ILE A 30 -9.14 -15.04 2.84
N GLU A 31 -9.77 -16.13 3.26
CA GLU A 31 -9.48 -17.47 2.74
C GLU A 31 -9.77 -17.55 1.24
N LYS A 32 -10.93 -17.09 0.82
CA LYS A 32 -11.30 -17.04 -0.59
C LYS A 32 -10.43 -16.06 -1.38
N TRP A 33 -10.08 -14.94 -0.77
CA TRP A 33 -9.25 -13.92 -1.41
C TRP A 33 -7.86 -14.46 -1.74
N VAL A 34 -7.24 -15.20 -0.81
CA VAL A 34 -5.94 -15.84 -1.05
C VAL A 34 -6.04 -16.77 -2.26
N GLY A 35 -7.11 -17.58 -2.35
CA GLY A 35 -7.34 -18.48 -3.48
C GLY A 35 -7.56 -17.76 -4.82
N LEU A 36 -8.12 -16.56 -4.80
CA LEU A 36 -8.36 -15.74 -5.99
C LEU A 36 -7.17 -14.86 -6.38
N SER A 37 -6.17 -14.73 -5.52
CA SER A 37 -4.96 -13.93 -5.77
C SER A 37 -3.91 -14.73 -6.56
N THR A 38 -4.33 -15.29 -7.67
CA THR A 38 -3.45 -16.03 -8.60
C THR A 38 -2.67 -15.07 -9.49
N PRO A 39 -1.52 -15.48 -10.05
CA PRO A 39 -0.77 -14.66 -10.99
C PRO A 39 -1.62 -14.16 -12.17
N ASN A 40 -2.48 -15.02 -12.74
CA ASN A 40 -3.35 -14.64 -13.84
C ASN A 40 -4.37 -13.58 -13.43
N ASN A 41 -4.95 -13.68 -12.24
CA ASN A 41 -5.91 -12.71 -11.75
C ASN A 41 -5.23 -11.37 -11.41
N ILE A 42 -4.09 -11.42 -10.74
CA ILE A 42 -3.32 -10.21 -10.41
C ILE A 42 -2.94 -9.44 -11.68
N ALA A 43 -2.53 -10.13 -12.74
CA ALA A 43 -2.20 -9.52 -14.01
C ALA A 43 -3.37 -8.76 -14.66
N LYS A 44 -4.61 -9.09 -14.29
CA LYS A 44 -5.82 -8.44 -14.80
C LYS A 44 -6.29 -7.24 -13.97
N ASP A 45 -5.67 -6.99 -12.83
CA ASP A 45 -6.00 -5.81 -12.01
C ASP A 45 -5.75 -4.53 -12.79
N LYS A 46 -6.45 -3.47 -12.41
CA LYS A 46 -6.32 -2.15 -13.04
C LYS A 46 -5.64 -1.18 -12.09
N LEU A 47 -4.96 -0.19 -12.64
CA LEU A 47 -4.40 0.90 -11.85
C LEU A 47 -5.47 1.91 -11.48
N LEU A 48 -5.37 2.45 -10.27
CA LEU A 48 -6.17 3.58 -9.79
C LEU A 48 -5.43 4.90 -10.08
N PRO A 49 -6.12 6.05 -10.05
CA PRO A 49 -5.47 7.34 -10.35
C PRO A 49 -4.21 7.65 -9.53
N LEU A 50 -4.13 7.22 -8.28
CA LEU A 50 -2.94 7.39 -7.44
C LEU A 50 -1.68 6.73 -8.00
N ALA A 51 -1.82 5.77 -8.90
CA ALA A 51 -0.66 5.18 -9.59
C ALA A 51 0.14 6.23 -10.37
N LYS A 52 -0.52 7.22 -10.95
CA LYS A 52 0.14 8.34 -11.64
C LYS A 52 0.94 9.21 -10.66
N VAL A 53 0.37 9.46 -9.49
CA VAL A 53 1.05 10.20 -8.42
C VAL A 53 2.30 9.46 -7.98
N MET A 54 2.19 8.15 -7.82
CA MET A 54 3.33 7.29 -7.44
C MET A 54 4.44 7.32 -8.49
N LYS A 55 4.09 7.17 -9.77
CA LYS A 55 5.06 7.26 -10.87
C LYS A 55 5.78 8.61 -10.90
N LYS A 56 5.03 9.69 -10.67
CA LYS A 56 5.59 11.04 -10.61
C LYS A 56 6.54 11.20 -9.41
N ALA A 57 6.20 10.64 -8.27
CA ALA A 57 7.05 10.65 -7.08
C ALA A 57 8.38 9.92 -7.33
N VAL A 58 8.34 8.77 -7.97
CA VAL A 58 9.55 8.03 -8.38
C VAL A 58 10.41 8.88 -9.32
N ALA A 59 9.80 9.49 -10.33
CA ALA A 59 10.50 10.34 -11.30
C ALA A 59 11.11 11.59 -10.65
N SER A 60 10.47 12.13 -9.62
CA SER A 60 10.94 13.30 -8.86
C SER A 60 11.98 12.97 -7.80
N LYS A 61 12.39 11.71 -7.71
CA LYS A 61 13.36 11.19 -6.73
C LYS A 61 12.91 11.34 -5.27
N ASP A 62 11.62 11.35 -5.02
CA ASP A 62 11.08 11.13 -3.69
C ASP A 62 11.36 9.68 -3.27
N PHE A 63 11.42 9.41 -1.97
CA PHE A 63 11.56 8.05 -1.49
C PHE A 63 10.18 7.40 -1.45
N VAL A 64 9.95 6.42 -2.32
CA VAL A 64 8.64 5.79 -2.52
C VAL A 64 8.59 4.42 -1.85
N ILE A 65 7.62 4.24 -0.97
CA ILE A 65 7.37 3.00 -0.25
C ILE A 65 6.00 2.45 -0.66
N VAL A 66 5.96 1.17 -0.99
CA VAL A 66 4.70 0.41 -1.02
C VAL A 66 4.57 -0.29 0.32
N ALA A 67 3.45 -0.08 1.02
CA ALA A 67 3.16 -0.71 2.30
C ALA A 67 1.83 -1.46 2.21
N THR A 68 1.89 -2.78 2.11
CA THR A 68 0.71 -3.63 2.04
C THR A 68 0.61 -4.53 3.28
N ALA A 69 -0.61 -4.76 3.75
CA ALA A 69 -0.86 -5.65 4.90
C ALA A 69 -0.96 -7.12 4.49
N ARG A 70 -0.96 -7.43 3.21
CA ARG A 70 -0.93 -8.81 2.72
C ARG A 70 0.48 -9.26 2.37
N ILE A 71 0.64 -10.55 2.12
CA ILE A 71 1.90 -11.10 1.60
C ILE A 71 2.08 -10.59 0.16
N PHE A 72 3.25 -10.02 -0.10
CA PHE A 72 3.62 -9.55 -1.43
C PHE A 72 4.32 -10.69 -2.18
N THR A 73 3.84 -11.00 -3.38
CA THR A 73 4.32 -12.13 -4.18
C THR A 73 5.10 -11.67 -5.41
N ASP A 74 5.74 -12.62 -6.09
CA ASP A 74 6.40 -12.34 -7.38
C ASP A 74 5.41 -11.86 -8.44
N ALA A 75 4.16 -12.32 -8.39
CA ALA A 75 3.09 -11.85 -9.27
C ALA A 75 2.78 -10.36 -9.05
N ASP A 76 2.78 -9.91 -7.80
CA ASP A 76 2.62 -8.50 -7.47
C ASP A 76 3.80 -7.66 -7.98
N ARG A 77 4.99 -8.17 -7.80
CA ARG A 77 6.21 -7.51 -8.29
C ARG A 77 6.18 -7.37 -9.81
N LYS A 78 5.81 -8.43 -10.50
CA LYS A 78 5.65 -8.43 -11.96
C LYS A 78 4.59 -7.42 -12.39
N PHE A 79 3.45 -7.36 -11.71
CA PHE A 79 2.39 -6.39 -12.01
C PHE A 79 2.90 -4.95 -11.92
N LEU A 80 3.61 -4.61 -10.86
CA LEU A 80 4.18 -3.27 -10.71
C LEU A 80 5.20 -2.98 -11.82
N SER A 81 6.09 -3.91 -12.09
CA SER A 81 7.10 -3.78 -13.15
C SER A 81 6.48 -3.62 -14.54
N ASP A 82 5.48 -4.43 -14.87
CA ASP A 82 4.76 -4.36 -16.15
C ASP A 82 4.02 -3.02 -16.32
N ASN A 83 3.66 -2.37 -15.21
CA ASN A 83 3.02 -1.05 -15.21
C ASN A 83 4.02 0.09 -14.99
N SER A 84 5.32 -0.16 -15.10
CA SER A 84 6.40 0.83 -14.96
C SER A 84 6.42 1.52 -13.59
N ILE A 85 6.15 0.76 -12.53
CA ILE A 85 6.18 1.23 -11.15
C ILE A 85 7.35 0.58 -10.43
N SER A 86 8.29 1.38 -9.94
CA SER A 86 9.51 0.91 -9.27
C SER A 86 9.68 1.63 -7.92
N PRO A 87 9.00 1.18 -6.86
CA PRO A 87 9.18 1.76 -5.52
C PRO A 87 10.59 1.48 -5.00
N ASN A 88 11.08 2.32 -4.09
CA ASN A 88 12.38 2.13 -3.46
C ASN A 88 12.38 0.92 -2.53
N ILE A 89 11.33 0.74 -1.75
CA ILE A 89 11.14 -0.44 -0.91
C ILE A 89 9.68 -0.88 -0.87
N ILE A 90 9.50 -2.14 -0.51
CA ILE A 90 8.19 -2.75 -0.32
C ILE A 90 8.12 -3.32 1.10
N ILE A 91 7.11 -2.90 1.84
CA ILE A 91 6.78 -3.40 3.17
C ILE A 91 5.55 -4.29 3.04
N SER A 92 5.64 -5.50 3.53
CA SER A 92 4.55 -6.47 3.42
C SER A 92 4.50 -7.39 4.64
N ARG A 93 3.44 -8.18 4.70
CA ARG A 93 3.27 -9.22 5.71
C ARG A 93 4.18 -10.41 5.39
N SER A 94 4.85 -10.94 6.39
CA SER A 94 5.58 -12.22 6.27
C SER A 94 4.72 -13.38 6.78
N ASN A 95 5.13 -14.60 6.44
CA ASN A 95 4.37 -15.82 6.81
C ASN A 95 4.18 -16.00 8.32
N ASN A 96 5.10 -15.50 9.14
CA ASN A 96 5.03 -15.59 10.60
C ASN A 96 4.26 -14.45 11.26
N GLU A 97 3.65 -13.56 10.47
CA GLU A 97 2.92 -12.39 10.96
C GLU A 97 1.42 -12.46 10.69
N GLN A 98 0.87 -13.63 10.45
CA GLN A 98 -0.51 -13.82 9.98
C GLN A 98 -1.57 -13.22 10.91
N ASN A 99 -1.31 -13.18 12.21
CA ASN A 99 -2.28 -12.72 13.21
C ASN A 99 -2.08 -11.25 13.64
N LYS A 100 -1.09 -10.55 13.07
CA LYS A 100 -0.88 -9.14 13.42
C LYS A 100 -1.93 -8.26 12.74
N PRO A 101 -2.57 -7.33 13.46
CA PRO A 101 -3.44 -6.33 12.85
C PRO A 101 -2.68 -5.49 11.82
N ASP A 102 -3.38 -5.08 10.76
CA ASP A 102 -2.79 -4.31 9.65
C ASP A 102 -2.07 -3.04 10.12
N ALA A 103 -2.71 -2.29 11.02
CA ALA A 103 -2.15 -1.04 11.53
C ALA A 103 -0.85 -1.26 12.30
N GLU A 104 -0.80 -2.27 13.16
CA GLU A 104 0.38 -2.64 13.92
C GLU A 104 1.50 -3.12 13.01
N LEU A 105 1.18 -3.99 12.06
CA LEU A 105 2.14 -4.52 11.11
C LEU A 105 2.83 -3.40 10.32
N LYS A 106 2.05 -2.52 9.73
CA LYS A 106 2.57 -1.41 8.91
C LYS A 106 3.37 -0.43 9.75
N TRP A 107 2.82 -0.01 10.89
CA TRP A 107 3.51 0.96 11.74
C TRP A 107 4.83 0.43 12.29
N ASN A 108 4.87 -0.80 12.78
CA ASN A 108 6.11 -1.37 13.33
C ASN A 108 7.24 -1.37 12.30
N LYS A 109 6.94 -1.72 11.04
CA LYS A 109 7.93 -1.75 9.97
C LYS A 109 8.34 -0.36 9.52
N LEU A 110 7.37 0.55 9.35
CA LEU A 110 7.64 1.94 8.97
C LEU A 110 8.42 2.66 10.06
N ASN A 111 8.07 2.46 11.32
CA ASN A 111 8.75 3.10 12.45
C ASN A 111 10.23 2.73 12.52
N ARG A 112 10.57 1.47 12.27
CA ARG A 112 11.98 1.05 12.20
C ARG A 112 12.74 1.82 11.13
N LEU A 113 12.15 1.97 9.96
CA LEU A 113 12.75 2.73 8.87
C LEU A 113 12.88 4.21 9.23
N PHE A 114 11.82 4.81 9.79
CA PHE A 114 11.77 6.25 10.07
C PHE A 114 12.65 6.67 11.25
N ASN A 115 13.09 5.73 12.07
CA ASN A 115 14.08 6.00 13.11
C ASN A 115 15.51 6.10 12.57
N LEU A 116 15.74 5.70 11.34
CA LEU A 116 17.05 5.90 10.71
C LEU A 116 17.31 7.39 10.48
N LYS A 117 18.56 7.79 10.67
CA LYS A 117 18.99 9.20 10.63
C LYS A 117 18.52 9.91 9.36
N GLN A 118 18.62 9.27 8.21
CA GLN A 118 18.26 9.85 6.91
C GLN A 118 16.79 10.12 6.73
N PHE A 119 15.91 9.53 7.56
CA PHE A 119 14.46 9.70 7.46
C PHE A 119 13.84 10.56 8.56
N LYS A 120 14.56 10.79 9.66
CA LYS A 120 13.99 11.43 10.86
C LYS A 120 13.27 12.75 10.61
N ASN A 121 13.89 13.63 9.84
CA ASN A 121 13.39 14.99 9.62
C ASN A 121 12.80 15.18 8.22
N VAL A 122 12.55 14.11 7.49
CA VAL A 122 11.97 14.17 6.15
C VAL A 122 10.46 14.14 6.24
N PRO A 123 9.72 15.00 5.53
CA PRO A 123 8.26 14.94 5.49
C PRO A 123 7.77 13.61 4.95
N LYS A 124 6.68 13.10 5.52
CA LYS A 124 6.12 11.79 5.18
C LYS A 124 4.64 11.94 4.90
N VAL A 125 4.20 11.43 3.75
CA VAL A 125 2.80 11.42 3.33
C VAL A 125 2.41 9.99 2.98
N MET A 126 1.27 9.53 3.49
CA MET A 126 0.74 8.20 3.22
C MET A 126 -0.62 8.27 2.57
N PHE A 127 -0.84 7.39 1.60
CA PHE A 127 -2.15 7.14 0.98
C PHE A 127 -2.61 5.73 1.37
N GLU A 128 -3.77 5.65 2.00
CA GLU A 128 -4.27 4.42 2.61
C GLU A 128 -5.80 4.40 2.62
N ASP A 129 -6.42 3.25 2.40
CA ASP A 129 -7.89 3.10 2.46
C ASP A 129 -8.40 2.56 3.79
N ASN A 130 -7.56 1.94 4.60
CA ASN A 130 -7.95 1.34 5.88
C ASN A 130 -7.96 2.38 6.99
N GLY A 131 -9.14 2.59 7.61
CA GLY A 131 -9.31 3.59 8.67
C GLY A 131 -8.44 3.37 9.90
N SER A 132 -8.21 2.12 10.31
CA SER A 132 -7.36 1.82 11.47
C SER A 132 -5.88 2.14 11.20
N VAL A 133 -5.43 1.92 9.97
CA VAL A 133 -4.08 2.29 9.54
C VAL A 133 -3.94 3.81 9.50
N LEU A 134 -4.92 4.52 8.91
CA LEU A 134 -4.94 5.99 8.88
C LEU A 134 -4.82 6.57 10.28
N SER A 135 -5.63 6.09 11.22
CA SER A 135 -5.60 6.56 12.61
C SER A 135 -4.25 6.33 13.27
N LYS A 136 -3.67 5.14 13.09
CA LYS A 136 -2.36 4.79 13.67
C LYS A 136 -1.25 5.70 13.14
N MET A 137 -1.26 5.97 11.84
CA MET A 137 -0.25 6.84 11.22
C MET A 137 -0.38 8.28 11.71
N ARG A 138 -1.61 8.80 11.76
CA ARG A 138 -1.90 10.16 12.23
C ARG A 138 -1.50 10.36 13.69
N GLU A 139 -1.75 9.37 14.55
CA GLU A 139 -1.31 9.38 15.95
C GLU A 139 0.21 9.50 16.08
N ASN A 140 0.95 9.05 15.09
CA ASN A 140 2.41 9.08 15.08
C ASN A 140 2.99 10.20 14.21
N GLY A 141 2.18 11.22 13.89
CA GLY A 141 2.64 12.43 13.23
C GLY A 141 2.83 12.33 11.72
N ILE A 142 2.34 11.27 11.09
CA ILE A 142 2.40 11.11 9.64
C ILE A 142 1.15 11.70 9.01
N VAL A 143 1.33 12.50 7.95
CA VAL A 143 0.23 12.98 7.14
C VAL A 143 -0.34 11.79 6.35
N ALA A 144 -1.51 11.32 6.73
CA ALA A 144 -2.15 10.17 6.12
C ALA A 144 -3.48 10.58 5.49
N LEU A 145 -3.63 10.31 4.20
CA LEU A 145 -4.78 10.70 3.39
C LEU A 145 -5.58 9.46 2.98
N ASN A 146 -6.90 9.57 3.04
CA ASN A 146 -7.79 8.51 2.60
C ASN A 146 -7.70 8.36 1.07
N SER A 147 -7.17 7.24 0.63
CA SER A 147 -6.90 6.98 -0.79
C SER A 147 -8.17 6.92 -1.64
N LEU A 148 -9.28 6.46 -1.09
CA LEU A 148 -10.56 6.42 -1.81
C LEU A 148 -11.02 7.82 -2.19
N LYS A 149 -10.90 8.76 -1.25
CA LYS A 149 -11.24 10.16 -1.49
C LYS A 149 -10.30 10.82 -2.49
N VAL A 150 -9.00 10.56 -2.38
CA VAL A 150 -8.00 11.12 -3.30
C VAL A 150 -8.22 10.58 -4.71
N ASN A 151 -8.39 9.27 -4.87
CA ASN A 151 -8.65 8.66 -6.18
C ASN A 151 -9.91 9.23 -6.82
N LYS A 152 -10.97 9.46 -6.04
CA LYS A 152 -12.21 10.04 -6.53
C LYS A 152 -12.01 11.46 -7.08
N ARG A 153 -11.16 12.26 -6.43
CA ARG A 153 -10.85 13.62 -6.88
C ARG A 153 -9.99 13.63 -8.15
N LEU A 154 -9.11 12.64 -8.30
CA LEU A 154 -8.20 12.53 -9.43
C LEU A 154 -8.83 11.91 -10.67
N ALA A 155 -9.96 11.24 -10.49
CA ALA A 155 -10.64 10.54 -11.58
C ALA A 155 -11.27 11.49 -12.59
#